data_9c642478b21efc166feeaf8965ff6c13
#
_entry.id   9c642478b21efc166feeaf8965ff6c13
#
_cell.length_a   1.000
_cell.length_b   1.000
_cell.length_c   1.000
_cell.angle_alpha   90.00
_cell.angle_beta   90.00
_cell.angle_gamma   90.00
#
_symmetry.space_group_name_H-M   'P 1'
#
loop_
_entity.id
_entity.type
_entity.pdbx_description
1 polymer ?
#
loop_
_entity_poly.entity_id
_entity_poly.type
_entity_poly.pdbx_seq_one_letter_code
_entity_poly.pdbx_strand_id
1 'polypeptide(L)'
;MSTRGLVSVALAVTLSLTAASAYAQGPWRGGMGRDGFETLPLLIHSAGLNESQQAQVRQIIGNHRTQLRALREQLRTAETQLGDKLVATTPVTSADLAPLTQQVNQARSNLAHEWTQVVMEIRGILKPEQLAKAAQNRQRLNQLRDEMRTVLGGADTP
;
A
#
# COMPACT_ATOMS: atom_id res chain seq x y z
N MET A 1 -27.90 19.01 68.71
CA MET A 1 -28.37 17.80 67.92
C MET A 1 -27.85 17.93 66.51
N SER A 2 -27.11 16.94 66.14
CA SER A 2 -26.29 16.83 64.95
C SER A 2 -27.09 16.78 63.65
N THR A 3 -26.61 17.39 62.59
CA THR A 3 -26.76 16.85 61.22
C THR A 3 -25.53 17.20 60.37
N ARG A 4 -24.83 16.17 59.99
CA ARG A 4 -23.64 16.14 59.13
C ARG A 4 -24.08 16.36 57.67
N GLY A 5 -23.60 17.43 57.04
CA GLY A 5 -23.71 17.64 55.61
C GLY A 5 -22.48 17.07 54.89
N LEU A 6 -22.68 16.03 54.11
CA LEU A 6 -21.67 15.43 53.19
C LEU A 6 -21.49 16.33 51.99
N VAL A 7 -20.32 16.89 51.85
CA VAL A 7 -19.90 17.61 50.64
C VAL A 7 -19.33 16.57 49.65
N SER A 8 -20.10 16.25 48.63
CA SER A 8 -19.65 15.42 47.50
C SER A 8 -18.86 16.29 46.53
N VAL A 9 -17.55 16.13 46.52
CA VAL A 9 -16.69 16.70 45.49
C VAL A 9 -16.75 15.82 44.23
N ALA A 10 -17.51 16.26 43.24
CA ALA A 10 -17.50 15.66 41.93
C ALA A 10 -16.24 16.09 41.15
N LEU A 11 -15.27 15.20 41.04
CA LEU A 11 -14.07 15.38 40.23
C LEU A 11 -14.44 15.16 38.74
N ALA A 12 -14.67 16.25 38.02
CA ALA A 12 -14.85 16.20 36.56
C ALA A 12 -13.49 16.03 35.89
N VAL A 13 -13.16 14.79 35.53
CA VAL A 13 -12.03 14.46 34.65
C VAL A 13 -12.45 14.78 33.22
N THR A 14 -12.08 15.94 32.72
CA THR A 14 -12.20 16.30 31.30
C THR A 14 -11.13 15.57 30.53
N LEU A 15 -11.52 14.48 29.87
CA LEU A 15 -10.68 13.74 28.92
C LEU A 15 -10.56 14.58 27.63
N SER A 16 -9.52 15.39 27.55
CA SER A 16 -9.13 16.06 26.31
C SER A 16 -8.54 15.02 25.33
N LEU A 17 -9.40 14.42 24.52
CA LEU A 17 -9.02 13.59 23.40
C LEU A 17 -8.41 14.49 22.33
N THR A 18 -7.09 14.62 22.31
CA THR A 18 -6.36 15.30 21.25
C THR A 18 -6.54 14.51 19.95
N ALA A 19 -7.21 15.14 18.98
CA ALA A 19 -7.44 14.65 17.64
C ALA A 19 -6.12 14.65 16.83
N ALA A 20 -5.21 13.72 17.12
CA ALA A 20 -3.95 13.51 16.39
C ALA A 20 -4.00 12.29 15.44
N SER A 21 -5.19 11.70 15.19
CA SER A 21 -5.32 10.47 14.42
C SER A 21 -5.83 10.63 12.98
N ALA A 22 -6.01 11.87 12.48
CA ALA A 22 -6.61 12.12 11.17
C ALA A 22 -5.65 11.99 9.98
N TYR A 23 -4.35 11.82 10.19
CA TYR A 23 -3.36 11.72 9.12
C TYR A 23 -2.95 10.29 8.74
N ALA A 24 -3.44 9.27 9.44
CA ALA A 24 -3.04 7.88 9.22
C ALA A 24 -3.92 7.13 8.19
N GLN A 25 -4.96 7.74 7.66
CA GLN A 25 -5.82 7.13 6.65
C GLN A 25 -5.64 7.82 5.28
N GLY A 26 -4.41 7.84 4.78
CA GLY A 26 -4.13 8.23 3.40
C GLY A 26 -4.77 7.24 2.41
N PRO A 27 -5.04 7.67 1.15
CA PRO A 27 -5.71 6.87 0.12
C PRO A 27 -4.92 5.62 -0.34
N TRP A 28 -3.87 5.25 0.35
CA TRP A 28 -2.91 4.20 0.03
C TRP A 28 -3.28 2.80 0.54
N ARG A 29 -4.36 2.67 1.32
CA ARG A 29 -4.72 1.39 1.98
C ARG A 29 -5.43 0.37 1.09
N GLY A 30 -5.77 0.73 -0.16
CA GLY A 30 -6.49 -0.13 -1.10
C GLY A 30 -5.60 -0.58 -2.25
N GLY A 31 -5.08 -1.78 -2.25
CA GLY A 31 -4.69 -2.50 -3.46
C GLY A 31 -3.24 -2.43 -3.92
N MET A 32 -2.29 -1.92 -3.12
CA MET A 32 -0.87 -1.82 -3.52
C MET A 32 0.00 -3.03 -3.09
N GLY A 33 -0.61 -4.07 -2.53
CA GLY A 33 0.10 -5.09 -1.74
C GLY A 33 0.61 -6.33 -2.48
N ARG A 34 0.32 -6.54 -3.76
CA ARG A 34 0.70 -7.82 -4.40
C ARG A 34 1.55 -7.73 -5.66
N ASP A 35 1.71 -6.56 -6.25
CA ASP A 35 2.29 -6.45 -7.60
C ASP A 35 3.72 -5.83 -7.63
N GLY A 36 4.53 -6.05 -6.62
CA GLY A 36 5.94 -5.61 -6.63
C GLY A 36 6.18 -4.15 -6.23
N PHE A 37 5.16 -3.38 -5.85
CA PHE A 37 5.26 -1.95 -5.51
C PHE A 37 5.51 -1.64 -4.04
N GLU A 38 5.92 -2.64 -3.25
CA GLU A 38 6.33 -2.44 -1.84
C GLU A 38 7.52 -1.46 -1.68
N THR A 39 8.24 -1.22 -2.78
CA THR A 39 9.42 -0.33 -2.77
C THR A 39 9.05 1.13 -2.55
N LEU A 40 7.93 1.60 -3.11
CA LEU A 40 7.54 3.01 -3.01
C LEU A 40 7.18 3.44 -1.58
N PRO A 41 6.29 2.74 -0.84
CA PRO A 41 6.05 3.04 0.56
C PRO A 41 7.33 3.01 1.40
N LEU A 42 8.22 2.05 1.13
CA LEU A 42 9.50 1.95 1.81
C LEU A 42 10.36 3.19 1.56
N LEU A 43 10.52 3.63 0.31
CA LEU A 43 11.28 4.84 -0.02
C LEU A 43 10.68 6.09 0.64
N ILE A 44 9.36 6.24 0.63
CA ILE A 44 8.69 7.42 1.20
C ILE A 44 8.79 7.44 2.73
N HIS A 45 8.48 6.32 3.40
CA HIS A 45 8.35 6.30 4.86
C HIS A 45 9.68 6.05 5.58
N SER A 46 10.62 5.34 4.98
CA SER A 46 11.87 4.95 5.64
C SER A 46 13.06 5.83 5.32
N ALA A 47 13.02 6.59 4.23
CA ALA A 47 14.14 7.43 3.81
C ALA A 47 14.30 8.72 4.65
N GLY A 48 13.30 9.10 5.46
CA GLY A 48 13.36 10.34 6.26
C GLY A 48 13.36 11.59 5.37
N LEU A 49 12.31 11.75 4.56
CA LEU A 49 12.15 12.87 3.64
C LEU A 49 11.97 14.19 4.40
N ASN A 50 12.65 15.26 3.96
CA ASN A 50 12.37 16.61 4.39
C ASN A 50 11.08 17.16 3.74
N GLU A 51 10.60 18.32 4.19
CA GLU A 51 9.35 18.93 3.71
C GLU A 51 9.37 19.20 2.19
N SER A 52 10.49 19.70 1.67
CA SER A 52 10.66 19.96 0.23
C SER A 52 10.55 18.67 -0.58
N GLN A 53 11.24 17.61 -0.15
CA GLN A 53 11.16 16.29 -0.81
C GLN A 53 9.75 15.71 -0.72
N GLN A 54 9.05 15.86 0.41
CA GLN A 54 7.66 15.44 0.53
C GLN A 54 6.74 16.18 -0.43
N ALA A 55 6.96 17.49 -0.65
CA ALA A 55 6.22 18.26 -1.64
C ALA A 55 6.49 17.75 -3.06
N GLN A 56 7.76 17.49 -3.41
CA GLN A 56 8.13 16.92 -4.70
C GLN A 56 7.53 15.53 -4.93
N VAL A 57 7.54 14.66 -3.93
CA VAL A 57 6.88 13.34 -4.00
C VAL A 57 5.38 13.49 -4.29
N ARG A 58 4.68 14.40 -3.60
CA ARG A 58 3.26 14.67 -3.87
C ARG A 58 3.02 15.15 -5.29
N GLN A 59 3.91 16.00 -5.81
CA GLN A 59 3.84 16.49 -7.18
C GLN A 59 4.04 15.36 -8.20
N ILE A 60 5.09 14.54 -8.04
CA ILE A 60 5.37 13.38 -8.90
C ILE A 60 4.14 12.47 -8.95
N ILE A 61 3.63 12.05 -7.79
CA ILE A 61 2.45 11.19 -7.72
C ILE A 61 1.23 11.85 -8.35
N GLY A 62 1.06 13.15 -8.17
CA GLY A 62 -0.01 13.94 -8.79
C GLY A 62 0.03 13.91 -10.31
N ASN A 63 1.23 14.05 -10.90
CA ASN A 63 1.44 14.02 -12.35
C ASN A 63 1.04 12.66 -12.97
N HIS A 64 1.34 11.57 -12.28
CA HIS A 64 1.04 10.20 -12.75
C HIS A 64 -0.38 9.71 -12.38
N ARG A 65 -1.11 10.46 -11.56
CA ARG A 65 -2.40 10.02 -10.99
C ARG A 65 -3.44 9.61 -12.02
N THR A 66 -3.58 10.40 -13.08
CA THR A 66 -4.58 10.16 -14.14
C THR A 66 -4.23 8.89 -14.90
N GLN A 67 -2.97 8.74 -15.31
CA GLN A 67 -2.48 7.56 -16.01
C GLN A 67 -2.60 6.29 -15.17
N LEU A 68 -2.17 6.33 -13.91
CA LEU A 68 -2.31 5.21 -12.99
C LEU A 68 -3.77 4.81 -12.76
N ARG A 69 -4.71 5.78 -12.74
CA ARG A 69 -6.14 5.48 -12.63
C ARG A 69 -6.64 4.75 -13.89
N ALA A 70 -6.30 5.25 -15.08
CA ALA A 70 -6.70 4.65 -16.35
C ALA A 70 -6.16 3.21 -16.48
N LEU A 71 -4.89 2.98 -16.15
CA LEU A 71 -4.27 1.66 -16.20
C LEU A 71 -4.88 0.66 -15.21
N ARG A 72 -5.24 1.10 -14.00
CA ARG A 72 -5.96 0.25 -13.04
C ARG A 72 -7.35 -0.13 -13.53
N GLU A 73 -8.05 0.80 -14.17
CA GLU A 73 -9.35 0.53 -14.75
C GLU A 73 -9.25 -0.46 -15.90
N GLN A 74 -8.25 -0.33 -16.78
CA GLN A 74 -7.97 -1.30 -17.84
C GLN A 74 -7.70 -2.69 -17.27
N LEU A 75 -6.87 -2.79 -16.23
CA LEU A 75 -6.59 -4.07 -15.56
C LEU A 75 -7.86 -4.67 -14.98
N ARG A 76 -8.65 -3.89 -14.24
CA ARG A 76 -9.90 -4.34 -13.65
C ARG A 76 -10.87 -4.85 -14.71
N THR A 77 -11.02 -4.14 -15.82
CA THR A 77 -11.88 -4.55 -16.94
C THR A 77 -11.41 -5.87 -17.55
N ALA A 78 -10.11 -6.01 -17.80
CA ALA A 78 -9.54 -7.24 -18.36
C ALA A 78 -9.71 -8.44 -17.39
N GLU A 79 -9.51 -8.25 -16.09
CA GLU A 79 -9.71 -9.29 -15.08
C GLU A 79 -11.19 -9.69 -14.96
N THR A 80 -12.11 -8.72 -15.03
CA THR A 80 -13.56 -8.99 -15.03
C THR A 80 -13.95 -9.82 -16.26
N GLN A 81 -13.51 -9.42 -17.46
CA GLN A 81 -13.82 -10.17 -18.69
C GLN A 81 -13.29 -11.62 -18.65
N LEU A 82 -12.08 -11.82 -18.13
CA LEU A 82 -11.53 -13.16 -17.92
C LEU A 82 -12.36 -13.95 -16.90
N GLY A 83 -12.73 -13.32 -15.78
CA GLY A 83 -13.57 -13.94 -14.75
C GLY A 83 -14.96 -14.34 -15.26
N ASP A 84 -15.62 -13.43 -15.99
CA ASP A 84 -16.94 -13.69 -16.59
C ASP A 84 -16.90 -14.87 -17.59
N LYS A 85 -15.82 -14.93 -18.38
CA LYS A 85 -15.65 -16.05 -19.32
C LYS A 85 -15.44 -17.38 -18.59
N LEU A 86 -14.67 -17.37 -17.48
CA LEU A 86 -14.41 -18.60 -16.69
C LEU A 86 -15.64 -19.16 -15.99
N VAL A 87 -16.62 -18.30 -15.63
CA VAL A 87 -17.87 -18.74 -14.97
C VAL A 87 -19.05 -18.89 -15.95
N ALA A 88 -18.80 -18.73 -17.26
CA ALA A 88 -19.83 -18.88 -18.28
C ALA A 88 -20.41 -20.31 -18.27
N THR A 89 -21.71 -20.42 -18.49
CA THR A 89 -22.42 -21.74 -18.57
C THR A 89 -22.15 -22.50 -19.86
N THR A 90 -21.59 -21.81 -20.87
CA THR A 90 -21.19 -22.44 -22.15
C THR A 90 -19.82 -23.10 -22.02
N PRO A 91 -19.53 -24.18 -22.79
CA PRO A 91 -18.19 -24.75 -22.80
C PRO A 91 -17.13 -23.71 -23.16
N VAL A 92 -16.05 -23.68 -22.38
CA VAL A 92 -14.93 -22.74 -22.55
C VAL A 92 -13.66 -23.53 -22.81
N THR A 93 -12.90 -23.16 -23.84
CA THR A 93 -11.64 -23.79 -24.23
C THR A 93 -10.45 -22.91 -23.82
N SER A 94 -9.25 -23.48 -23.78
CA SER A 94 -8.02 -22.71 -23.57
C SER A 94 -7.80 -21.64 -24.65
N ALA A 95 -8.24 -21.90 -25.88
CA ALA A 95 -8.17 -20.95 -27.00
C ALA A 95 -9.05 -19.71 -26.75
N ASP A 96 -10.20 -19.89 -26.11
CA ASP A 96 -11.08 -18.77 -25.72
C ASP A 96 -10.49 -17.89 -24.61
N LEU A 97 -9.70 -18.49 -23.71
CA LEU A 97 -9.09 -17.80 -22.57
C LEU A 97 -7.75 -17.11 -22.91
N ALA A 98 -7.04 -17.62 -23.93
CA ALA A 98 -5.72 -17.11 -24.29
C ALA A 98 -5.70 -15.58 -24.55
N PRO A 99 -6.60 -14.99 -25.38
CA PRO A 99 -6.60 -13.56 -25.63
C PRO A 99 -6.95 -12.74 -24.37
N LEU A 100 -7.85 -13.22 -23.52
CA LEU A 100 -8.22 -12.55 -22.28
C LEU A 100 -7.06 -12.57 -21.27
N THR A 101 -6.37 -13.70 -21.16
CA THR A 101 -5.16 -13.82 -20.32
C THR A 101 -4.07 -12.87 -20.81
N GLN A 102 -3.90 -12.75 -22.12
CA GLN A 102 -2.93 -11.81 -22.71
C GLN A 102 -3.29 -10.36 -22.40
N GLN A 103 -4.57 -9.98 -22.46
CA GLN A 103 -5.04 -8.64 -22.09
C GLN A 103 -4.75 -8.32 -20.61
N VAL A 104 -5.01 -9.26 -19.70
CA VAL A 104 -4.67 -9.10 -18.27
C VAL A 104 -3.18 -8.90 -18.08
N ASN A 105 -2.34 -9.73 -18.73
CA ASN A 105 -0.89 -9.63 -18.62
C ASN A 105 -0.37 -8.30 -19.18
N GLN A 106 -0.90 -7.83 -20.30
CA GLN A 106 -0.54 -6.55 -20.90
C GLN A 106 -0.93 -5.38 -19.96
N ALA A 107 -2.15 -5.40 -19.42
CA ALA A 107 -2.61 -4.37 -18.48
C ALA A 107 -1.75 -4.32 -17.21
N ARG A 108 -1.38 -5.49 -16.67
CA ARG A 108 -0.45 -5.59 -15.52
C ARG A 108 0.93 -5.02 -15.85
N SER A 109 1.47 -5.38 -17.03
CA SER A 109 2.78 -4.89 -17.48
C SER A 109 2.78 -3.36 -17.63
N ASN A 110 1.75 -2.79 -18.24
CA ASN A 110 1.62 -1.34 -18.42
C ASN A 110 1.55 -0.62 -17.06
N LEU A 111 0.75 -1.14 -16.14
CA LEU A 111 0.64 -0.59 -14.78
C LEU A 111 1.97 -0.68 -14.03
N ALA A 112 2.68 -1.81 -14.14
CA ALA A 112 3.99 -2.01 -13.54
C ALA A 112 5.02 -1.01 -14.10
N HIS A 113 5.01 -0.80 -15.42
CA HIS A 113 5.89 0.16 -16.08
C HIS A 113 5.67 1.59 -15.55
N GLU A 114 4.42 2.06 -15.49
CA GLU A 114 4.07 3.37 -14.99
C GLU A 114 4.53 3.57 -13.53
N TRP A 115 4.30 2.56 -12.68
CA TRP A 115 4.80 2.60 -11.31
C TRP A 115 6.33 2.67 -11.23
N THR A 116 7.02 1.94 -12.10
CA THR A 116 8.49 1.99 -12.15
C THR A 116 8.97 3.40 -12.47
N GLN A 117 8.30 4.11 -13.37
CA GLN A 117 8.60 5.50 -13.67
C GLN A 117 8.44 6.39 -12.43
N VAL A 118 7.31 6.29 -11.73
CA VAL A 118 7.08 7.02 -10.46
C VAL A 118 8.19 6.75 -9.44
N VAL A 119 8.56 5.48 -9.26
CA VAL A 119 9.63 5.09 -8.32
C VAL A 119 10.98 5.68 -8.74
N MET A 120 11.30 5.67 -10.04
CA MET A 120 12.56 6.23 -10.55
C MET A 120 12.63 7.75 -10.37
N GLU A 121 11.54 8.48 -10.61
CA GLU A 121 11.46 9.91 -10.35
C GLU A 121 11.65 10.23 -8.86
N ILE A 122 10.95 9.51 -7.98
CA ILE A 122 11.11 9.67 -6.53
C ILE A 122 12.53 9.31 -6.09
N ARG A 123 13.12 8.26 -6.64
CA ARG A 123 14.50 7.90 -6.37
C ARG A 123 15.47 9.02 -6.74
N GLY A 124 15.20 9.74 -7.84
CA GLY A 124 16.03 10.86 -8.33
C GLY A 124 16.12 12.05 -7.39
N ILE A 125 15.14 12.24 -6.50
CA ILE A 125 15.14 13.32 -5.51
C ILE A 125 15.74 12.93 -4.15
N LEU A 126 16.11 11.65 -3.97
CA LEU A 126 16.67 11.13 -2.72
C LEU A 126 18.20 11.26 -2.69
N LYS A 127 18.73 11.57 -1.52
CA LYS A 127 20.16 11.57 -1.27
C LYS A 127 20.71 10.15 -1.11
N PRO A 128 22.01 9.91 -1.35
CA PRO A 128 22.63 8.60 -1.19
C PRO A 128 22.38 7.97 0.20
N GLU A 129 22.45 8.79 1.27
CA GLU A 129 22.23 8.34 2.65
C GLU A 129 20.78 7.88 2.88
N GLN A 130 19.83 8.56 2.24
CA GLN A 130 18.41 8.19 2.30
C GLN A 130 18.14 6.86 1.57
N LEU A 131 18.80 6.65 0.43
CA LEU A 131 18.74 5.39 -0.29
C LEU A 131 19.37 4.24 0.51
N ALA A 132 20.51 4.48 1.16
CA ALA A 132 21.16 3.50 2.03
C ALA A 132 20.25 3.09 3.20
N LYS A 133 19.62 4.07 3.85
CA LYS A 133 18.64 3.82 4.93
C LYS A 133 17.43 3.00 4.43
N ALA A 134 16.89 3.34 3.27
CA ALA A 134 15.77 2.58 2.68
C ALA A 134 16.19 1.12 2.36
N ALA A 135 17.42 0.91 1.86
CA ALA A 135 17.96 -0.42 1.60
C ALA A 135 18.11 -1.25 2.89
N GLN A 136 18.64 -0.67 3.97
CA GLN A 136 18.75 -1.32 5.28
C GLN A 136 17.38 -1.73 5.82
N ASN A 137 16.39 -0.84 5.74
CA ASN A 137 15.04 -1.13 6.20
C ASN A 137 14.39 -2.25 5.38
N ARG A 138 14.64 -2.30 4.07
CA ARG A 138 14.18 -3.41 3.22
C ARG A 138 14.79 -4.75 3.63
N GLN A 139 16.10 -4.78 3.90
CA GLN A 139 16.77 -5.99 4.38
C GLN A 139 16.17 -6.45 5.71
N ARG A 140 15.95 -5.52 6.65
CA ARG A 140 15.33 -5.84 7.93
C ARG A 140 13.91 -6.39 7.79
N LEU A 141 13.10 -5.80 6.92
CA LEU A 141 11.76 -6.31 6.63
C LEU A 141 11.77 -7.72 6.04
N ASN A 142 12.71 -8.00 5.12
CA ASN A 142 12.86 -9.35 4.56
C ASN A 142 13.26 -10.36 5.64
N GLN A 143 14.22 -10.04 6.51
CA GLN A 143 14.61 -10.89 7.64
C GLN A 143 13.42 -11.19 8.55
N LEU A 144 12.64 -10.17 8.94
CA LEU A 144 11.44 -10.35 9.77
C LEU A 144 10.39 -11.24 9.09
N ARG A 145 10.21 -11.11 7.79
CA ARG A 145 9.28 -11.96 7.02
C ARG A 145 9.75 -13.43 7.01
N ASP A 146 11.04 -13.65 6.85
CA ASP A 146 11.62 -15.00 6.86
C ASP A 146 11.54 -15.62 8.26
N GLU A 147 11.82 -14.86 9.32
CA GLU A 147 11.62 -15.27 10.71
C GLU A 147 10.15 -15.65 10.97
N MET A 148 9.20 -14.80 10.55
CA MET A 148 7.77 -15.09 10.68
C MET A 148 7.37 -16.35 9.92
N ARG A 149 7.90 -16.57 8.71
CA ARG A 149 7.61 -17.77 7.92
C ARG A 149 8.13 -19.02 8.64
N THR A 150 9.32 -18.95 9.21
CA THR A 150 9.91 -20.06 9.98
C THR A 150 9.07 -20.39 11.21
N VAL A 151 8.61 -19.37 11.95
CA VAL A 151 7.78 -19.57 13.15
C VAL A 151 6.40 -20.13 12.80
N LEU A 152 5.77 -19.61 11.75
CA LEU A 152 4.42 -20.03 11.33
C LEU A 152 4.44 -21.34 10.52
N GLY A 153 5.46 -21.58 9.70
CA GLY A 153 5.62 -22.79 8.91
C GLY A 153 6.17 -23.98 9.71
N GLY A 154 6.78 -23.74 10.87
CA GLY A 154 7.21 -24.81 11.79
C GLY A 154 6.06 -25.42 12.62
N ALA A 155 4.85 -24.88 12.51
CA ALA A 155 3.67 -25.42 13.19
C ALA A 155 2.96 -26.55 12.41
N ASP A 156 3.34 -26.80 11.14
CA ASP A 156 2.69 -27.77 10.24
C ASP A 156 3.54 -29.03 9.96
N THR A 157 4.53 -29.35 10.79
CA THR A 157 5.19 -30.68 10.74
C THR A 157 4.61 -31.57 11.83
N PRO A 158 3.85 -32.66 11.45
CA PRO A 158 3.37 -33.68 12.38
C PRO A 158 4.51 -34.48 12.96
#